data_4a4e99d24320b8d5fbd7235d1e66e415
#
_entry.id   4a4e99d24320b8d5fbd7235d1e66e415
#
_cell.length_a   1.000
_cell.length_b   1.000
_cell.length_c   1.000
_cell.angle_alpha   90.00
_cell.angle_beta   90.00
_cell.angle_gamma   90.00
#
_symmetry.space_group_name_H-M   'P 1'
#
loop_
_entity.id
_entity.type
_entity.pdbx_description
1 polymer ?
#
loop_
_entity_poly.entity_id
_entity_poly.type
_entity_poly.pdbx_seq_one_letter_code
_entity_poly.pdbx_strand_id
1 'polypeptide(L)'
;ILQLVPVIAYPAPDTGDSLARAIAAPHLPGGQEEIVIRTPMVPGAFPANDVYDHYAGEIREHLNAGRDVAVLCEGDPFLYGSFMYVFSRFVDAGKVVVVPGVSSLGACAAAAGSPLVSRNQVLTVLPATLDEGELEQRIQNSAAVAVMKVGRHAAKVRAVLERLGRADTAWYVEHATMDNEKVLPLAEF
;
A
#
# COMPACT_ATOMS: atom_id res chain seq x y z
N ILE A 1 -1.12 12.67 16.85
CA ILE A 1 -0.71 11.32 17.25
C ILE A 1 0.81 11.22 17.20
N LEU A 2 1.46 11.40 16.06
CA LEU A 2 2.90 11.20 15.89
C LEU A 2 3.77 12.02 16.86
N GLN A 3 3.31 13.18 17.28
CA GLN A 3 4.01 14.02 18.25
C GLN A 3 3.86 13.58 19.72
N LEU A 4 2.98 12.63 20.00
CA LEU A 4 2.63 12.22 21.34
C LEU A 4 3.15 10.81 21.70
N VAL A 5 3.50 10.01 20.70
CA VAL A 5 3.97 8.64 20.93
C VAL A 5 5.48 8.59 21.11
N PRO A 6 5.98 7.87 22.11
CA PRO A 6 7.42 7.74 22.34
C PRO A 6 8.11 6.76 21.37
N VAL A 7 7.35 5.90 20.69
CA VAL A 7 7.88 4.86 19.80
C VAL A 7 7.16 4.87 18.47
N ILE A 8 7.92 4.77 17.38
CA ILE A 8 7.38 4.57 16.04
C ILE A 8 7.92 3.27 15.45
N ALA A 9 7.05 2.54 14.75
CA ALA A 9 7.42 1.37 13.97
C ALA A 9 7.06 1.59 12.50
N TYR A 10 7.87 1.12 11.57
CA TYR A 10 7.60 1.33 10.15
C TYR A 10 8.22 0.26 9.27
N PRO A 11 7.56 -0.08 8.13
CA PRO A 11 8.12 -1.03 7.19
C PRO A 11 9.32 -0.41 6.44
N ALA A 12 10.31 -1.23 6.18
CA ALA A 12 11.45 -0.90 5.33
C ALA A 12 11.85 -2.12 4.48
N PRO A 13 12.42 -1.94 3.30
CA PRO A 13 13.05 -3.03 2.56
C PRO A 13 14.27 -3.55 3.33
N ASP A 14 14.77 -4.73 2.96
CA ASP A 14 15.98 -5.32 3.58
C ASP A 14 17.17 -4.36 3.53
N THR A 15 17.28 -3.63 2.42
CA THR A 15 18.29 -2.59 2.20
C THR A 15 17.63 -1.31 1.74
N GLY A 16 18.04 -0.16 2.31
CA GLY A 16 17.52 1.15 1.96
C GLY A 16 16.61 1.75 3.02
N ASP A 17 16.04 2.92 2.68
CA ASP A 17 15.24 3.74 3.57
C ASP A 17 13.75 3.39 3.48
N SER A 18 13.03 3.70 4.54
CA SER A 18 11.58 3.53 4.61
C SER A 18 10.87 4.73 3.98
N LEU A 19 10.04 4.47 2.97
CA LEU A 19 9.17 5.49 2.39
C LEU A 19 8.17 6.02 3.42
N ALA A 20 7.54 5.15 4.20
CA ALA A 20 6.61 5.56 5.25
C ALA A 20 7.28 6.49 6.29
N ARG A 21 8.53 6.17 6.68
CA ARG A 21 9.32 7.01 7.59
C ARG A 21 9.67 8.37 6.96
N ALA A 22 10.05 8.38 5.68
CA ALA A 22 10.37 9.61 4.96
C ALA A 22 9.13 10.54 4.84
N ILE A 23 7.97 10.00 4.52
CA ILE A 23 6.71 10.75 4.46
C ILE A 23 6.35 11.34 5.83
N ALA A 24 6.53 10.59 6.90
CA ALA A 24 6.21 11.04 8.27
C ALA A 24 7.25 12.02 8.85
N ALA A 25 8.47 12.07 8.32
CA ALA A 25 9.60 12.82 8.87
C ALA A 25 9.29 14.28 9.27
N PRO A 26 8.58 15.09 8.45
CA PRO A 26 8.26 16.47 8.81
C PRO A 26 7.32 16.60 10.02
N HIS A 27 6.66 15.53 10.41
CA HIS A 27 5.67 15.49 11.50
C HIS A 27 6.18 14.83 12.77
N LEU A 28 7.41 14.32 12.75
CA LEU A 28 8.02 13.67 13.90
C LEU A 28 8.78 14.68 14.75
N PRO A 29 8.61 14.69 16.09
CA PRO A 29 9.29 15.63 16.97
C PRO A 29 10.80 15.33 17.11
N GLY A 30 11.23 14.12 16.74
CA GLY A 30 12.57 13.61 17.01
C GLY A 30 12.74 13.00 18.39
N GLY A 31 13.79 12.19 18.56
CA GLY A 31 14.10 11.52 19.83
C GLY A 31 13.18 10.33 20.18
N GLN A 32 12.29 9.95 19.29
CA GLN A 32 11.46 8.75 19.42
C GLN A 32 12.32 7.49 19.21
N GLU A 33 11.98 6.43 19.88
CA GLU A 33 12.54 5.10 19.60
C GLU A 33 11.94 4.56 18.31
N GLU A 34 12.77 3.98 17.45
CA GLU A 34 12.35 3.56 16.11
C GLU A 34 12.52 2.05 15.93
N ILE A 35 11.43 1.36 15.60
CA ILE A 35 11.40 -0.06 15.25
C ILE A 35 11.33 -0.17 13.72
N VAL A 36 12.41 -0.63 13.10
CA VAL A 36 12.48 -0.77 11.65
C VAL A 36 12.06 -2.18 11.24
N ILE A 37 10.83 -2.33 10.75
CA ILE A 37 10.27 -3.63 10.33
C ILE A 37 10.83 -3.97 8.94
N ARG A 38 11.94 -4.71 8.91
CA ARG A 38 12.56 -5.13 7.66
C ARG A 38 11.88 -6.39 7.13
N THR A 39 11.24 -6.25 5.96
CA THR A 39 10.54 -7.34 5.32
C THR A 39 11.26 -7.73 4.04
N PRO A 40 11.65 -9.01 3.88
CA PRO A 40 12.29 -9.48 2.66
C PRO A 40 11.29 -9.35 1.49
N MET A 41 11.72 -8.64 0.44
CA MET A 41 10.95 -8.48 -0.80
C MET A 41 11.17 -9.67 -1.74
N VAL A 42 10.98 -10.90 -1.22
CA VAL A 42 11.16 -12.13 -2.01
C VAL A 42 9.88 -12.53 -2.73
N PRO A 43 9.97 -12.95 -4.01
CA PRO A 43 8.86 -13.57 -4.70
C PRO A 43 8.57 -14.94 -4.07
N GLY A 44 7.35 -15.18 -3.66
CA GLY A 44 6.96 -16.49 -3.10
C GLY A 44 5.90 -16.37 -2.01
N ALA A 45 5.86 -17.37 -1.15
CA ALA A 45 4.89 -17.40 -0.06
C ALA A 45 5.13 -16.22 0.90
N PHE A 46 4.24 -15.26 0.83
CA PHE A 46 4.13 -14.18 1.79
C PHE A 46 2.96 -14.52 2.73
N PRO A 47 3.01 -14.21 4.00
CA PRO A 47 3.99 -13.35 4.66
C PRO A 47 5.13 -14.14 5.31
N ALA A 48 6.23 -13.47 5.53
CA ALA A 48 7.26 -13.91 6.45
C ALA A 48 6.70 -13.80 7.88
N ASN A 49 5.90 -14.78 8.31
CA ASN A 49 5.23 -14.76 9.61
C ASN A 49 6.24 -14.56 10.74
N ASP A 50 7.40 -15.23 10.67
CA ASP A 50 8.46 -15.12 11.67
C ASP A 50 8.96 -13.68 11.83
N VAL A 51 9.03 -12.90 10.73
CA VAL A 51 9.41 -11.49 10.77
C VAL A 51 8.37 -10.67 11.54
N TYR A 52 7.10 -10.85 11.21
CA TYR A 52 6.03 -10.12 11.89
C TYR A 52 5.85 -10.57 13.34
N ASP A 53 6.10 -11.84 13.67
CA ASP A 53 6.08 -12.36 15.04
C ASP A 53 7.19 -11.74 15.87
N HIS A 54 8.40 -11.62 15.30
CA HIS A 54 9.54 -10.97 15.95
C HIS A 54 9.23 -9.50 16.28
N TYR A 55 8.84 -8.69 15.30
CA TYR A 55 8.55 -7.28 15.52
C TYR A 55 7.29 -7.03 16.35
N ALA A 56 6.32 -7.94 16.31
CA ALA A 56 5.20 -7.89 17.25
C ALA A 56 5.67 -8.14 18.69
N GLY A 57 6.70 -8.96 18.90
CA GLY A 57 7.37 -9.13 20.18
C GLY A 57 7.97 -7.82 20.69
N GLU A 58 8.77 -7.14 19.88
CA GLU A 58 9.37 -5.84 20.23
C GLU A 58 8.30 -4.80 20.56
N ILE A 59 7.28 -4.66 19.70
CA ILE A 59 6.16 -3.74 19.95
C ILE A 59 5.48 -4.05 21.28
N ARG A 60 5.28 -5.33 21.59
CA ARG A 60 4.63 -5.76 22.84
C ARG A 60 5.46 -5.42 24.07
N GLU A 61 6.79 -5.44 24.00
CA GLU A 61 7.66 -5.01 25.10
C GLU A 61 7.43 -3.53 25.44
N HIS A 62 7.32 -2.67 24.43
CA HIS A 62 7.00 -1.26 24.63
C HIS A 62 5.61 -1.07 25.25
N LEU A 63 4.60 -1.76 24.73
CA LEU A 63 3.24 -1.67 25.25
C LEU A 63 3.14 -2.15 26.69
N ASN A 64 3.84 -3.23 27.06
CA ASN A 64 3.91 -3.73 28.42
C ASN A 64 4.61 -2.75 29.39
N ALA A 65 5.52 -1.95 28.87
CA ALA A 65 6.16 -0.86 29.60
C ALA A 65 5.31 0.43 29.69
N GLY A 66 4.04 0.38 29.22
CA GLY A 66 3.12 1.52 29.20
C GLY A 66 3.45 2.56 28.15
N ARG A 67 4.20 2.22 27.11
CA ARG A 67 4.58 3.12 26.02
C ARG A 67 3.72 2.84 24.78
N ASP A 68 3.03 3.85 24.29
CA ASP A 68 2.28 3.75 23.04
C ASP A 68 3.23 3.66 21.85
N VAL A 69 2.82 2.87 20.83
CA VAL A 69 3.57 2.68 19.59
C VAL A 69 2.71 3.10 18.41
N ALA A 70 3.21 3.99 17.56
CA ALA A 70 2.59 4.29 16.27
C ALA A 70 3.23 3.48 15.16
N VAL A 71 2.44 2.66 14.47
CA VAL A 71 2.90 1.91 13.30
C VAL A 71 2.57 2.70 12.04
N LEU A 72 3.59 3.11 11.30
CA LEU A 72 3.45 3.89 10.08
C LEU A 72 3.14 2.97 8.89
N CYS A 73 2.29 3.44 7.99
CA CYS A 73 1.93 2.75 6.76
C CYS A 73 1.88 3.73 5.60
N GLU A 74 2.14 3.26 4.40
CA GLU A 74 1.91 3.98 3.18
C GLU A 74 0.46 3.81 2.73
N GLY A 75 -0.20 4.90 2.32
CA GLY A 75 -1.59 4.87 1.90
C GLY A 75 -2.56 4.52 3.03
N ASP A 76 -3.49 3.60 2.80
CA ASP A 76 -4.43 3.12 3.80
C ASP A 76 -3.94 1.81 4.43
N PRO A 77 -3.93 1.69 5.77
CA PRO A 77 -3.38 0.52 6.47
C PRO A 77 -4.09 -0.80 6.16
N PHE A 78 -5.36 -0.75 5.73
CA PHE A 78 -6.16 -1.95 5.43
C PHE A 78 -6.39 -2.21 3.95
N LEU A 79 -5.81 -1.40 3.05
CA LEU A 79 -5.91 -1.63 1.62
C LEU A 79 -4.56 -2.08 1.04
N TYR A 80 -4.36 -3.40 0.90
CA TYR A 80 -3.13 -4.03 0.41
C TYR A 80 -1.84 -3.65 1.19
N GLY A 81 -1.99 -3.07 2.38
CA GLY A 81 -0.89 -2.69 3.25
C GLY A 81 -0.36 -3.88 4.08
N SER A 82 0.91 -3.84 4.44
CA SER A 82 1.53 -4.86 5.31
C SER A 82 1.09 -4.74 6.77
N PHE A 83 0.50 -3.61 7.16
CA PHE A 83 0.01 -3.39 8.53
C PHE A 83 -0.98 -4.47 8.99
N MET A 84 -1.80 -5.03 8.10
CA MET A 84 -2.75 -6.07 8.47
C MET A 84 -2.09 -7.28 9.15
N TYR A 85 -0.83 -7.57 8.83
CA TYR A 85 -0.07 -8.66 9.46
C TYR A 85 0.38 -8.29 10.88
N VAL A 86 0.70 -7.04 11.13
CA VAL A 86 0.97 -6.53 12.49
C VAL A 86 -0.35 -6.49 13.26
N PHE A 87 -1.41 -5.94 12.68
CA PHE A 87 -2.73 -5.82 13.30
C PHE A 87 -3.27 -7.14 13.80
N SER A 88 -3.18 -8.22 13.00
CA SER A 88 -3.67 -9.54 13.38
C SER A 88 -3.04 -10.10 14.67
N ARG A 89 -1.88 -9.59 15.08
CA ARG A 89 -1.15 -9.99 16.29
C ARG A 89 -1.54 -9.21 17.54
N PHE A 90 -2.34 -8.14 17.35
CA PHE A 90 -2.74 -7.24 18.43
C PHE A 90 -4.26 -7.08 18.58
N VAL A 91 -5.06 -7.60 17.66
CA VAL A 91 -6.51 -7.42 17.66
C VAL A 91 -7.17 -7.87 18.97
N ASP A 92 -6.64 -8.92 19.60
CA ASP A 92 -7.17 -9.46 20.85
C ASP A 92 -6.41 -8.97 22.11
N ALA A 93 -5.32 -8.22 21.94
CA ALA A 93 -4.38 -7.92 23.03
C ALA A 93 -4.50 -6.50 23.62
N GLY A 94 -5.35 -5.63 23.05
CA GLY A 94 -5.46 -4.26 23.55
C GLY A 94 -6.21 -3.31 22.62
N LYS A 95 -6.14 -2.02 22.91
CA LYS A 95 -6.72 -0.99 22.09
C LYS A 95 -5.83 -0.68 20.90
N VAL A 96 -6.16 -1.20 19.73
CA VAL A 96 -5.58 -0.77 18.47
C VAL A 96 -6.48 0.29 17.84
N VAL A 97 -5.93 1.48 17.61
CA VAL A 97 -6.62 2.56 16.88
C VAL A 97 -6.06 2.60 15.47
N VAL A 98 -6.90 2.34 14.49
CA VAL A 98 -6.53 2.44 13.09
C VAL A 98 -6.95 3.79 12.55
N VAL A 99 -5.99 4.57 12.04
CA VAL A 99 -6.24 5.85 11.38
C VAL A 99 -6.33 5.58 9.88
N PRO A 100 -7.50 5.76 9.25
CA PRO A 100 -7.64 5.56 7.82
C PRO A 100 -6.77 6.56 7.05
N GLY A 101 -6.22 6.09 5.94
CA GLY A 101 -5.33 6.88 5.10
C GLY A 101 -5.91 7.13 3.71
N VAL A 102 -5.25 7.99 2.95
CA VAL A 102 -5.57 8.19 1.52
C VAL A 102 -4.92 7.06 0.73
N SER A 103 -5.73 6.19 0.16
CA SER A 103 -5.22 5.09 -0.66
C SER A 103 -4.66 5.58 -2.00
N SER A 104 -3.73 4.83 -2.57
CA SER A 104 -3.21 5.10 -3.93
C SER A 104 -4.31 5.10 -5.00
N LEU A 105 -5.45 4.44 -4.77
CA LEU A 105 -6.61 4.52 -5.69
C LEU A 105 -7.09 5.95 -5.84
N GLY A 106 -7.37 6.63 -4.71
CA GLY A 106 -7.81 8.02 -4.72
C GLY A 106 -6.71 8.98 -5.18
N ALA A 107 -5.48 8.77 -4.74
CA ALA A 107 -4.34 9.59 -5.14
C ALA A 107 -4.08 9.52 -6.66
N CYS A 108 -4.06 8.32 -7.24
CA CYS A 108 -3.89 8.13 -8.68
C CYS A 108 -5.04 8.73 -9.50
N ALA A 109 -6.28 8.59 -9.03
CA ALA A 109 -7.44 9.20 -9.69
C ALA A 109 -7.35 10.74 -9.70
N ALA A 110 -6.93 11.32 -8.59
CA ALA A 110 -6.71 12.77 -8.47
C ALA A 110 -5.57 13.25 -9.37
N ALA A 111 -4.44 12.56 -9.38
CA ALA A 111 -3.29 12.87 -10.23
C ALA A 111 -3.63 12.79 -11.72
N ALA A 112 -4.39 11.76 -12.13
CA ALA A 112 -4.86 11.60 -13.50
C ALA A 112 -6.01 12.56 -13.88
N GLY A 113 -6.60 13.29 -12.92
CA GLY A 113 -7.79 14.10 -13.16
C GLY A 113 -9.00 13.27 -13.66
N SER A 114 -9.03 11.98 -13.33
CA SER A 114 -10.00 11.02 -13.84
C SER A 114 -10.74 10.33 -12.69
N PRO A 115 -12.03 10.61 -12.47
CA PRO A 115 -12.82 9.92 -11.47
C PRO A 115 -12.87 8.41 -11.71
N LEU A 116 -12.73 7.62 -10.66
CA LEU A 116 -12.76 6.16 -10.76
C LEU A 116 -14.14 5.63 -11.18
N VAL A 117 -15.18 6.17 -10.55
CA VAL A 117 -16.57 5.76 -10.77
C VAL A 117 -17.52 6.90 -10.48
N SER A 118 -18.70 6.85 -11.09
CA SER A 118 -19.79 7.77 -10.79
C SER A 118 -21.12 7.03 -10.65
N ARG A 119 -22.02 7.57 -9.86
CA ARG A 119 -23.39 7.06 -9.64
C ARG A 119 -23.43 5.55 -9.33
N ASN A 120 -24.00 4.76 -10.23
CA ASN A 120 -24.23 3.31 -10.07
C ASN A 120 -23.13 2.45 -10.70
N GLN A 121 -22.03 3.05 -11.14
CA GLN A 121 -20.90 2.30 -11.68
C GLN A 121 -20.23 1.48 -10.57
N VAL A 122 -19.82 0.28 -10.93
CA VAL A 122 -19.09 -0.61 -10.02
C VAL A 122 -17.58 -0.49 -10.27
N LEU A 123 -16.83 -0.22 -9.22
CA LEU A 123 -15.37 -0.27 -9.25
C LEU A 123 -14.87 -1.67 -8.89
N THR A 124 -14.08 -2.25 -9.77
CA THR A 124 -13.36 -3.49 -9.50
C THR A 124 -11.88 -3.19 -9.26
N VAL A 125 -11.37 -3.57 -8.11
CA VAL A 125 -9.95 -3.39 -7.75
C VAL A 125 -9.23 -4.71 -7.89
N LEU A 126 -8.20 -4.75 -8.74
CA LEU A 126 -7.48 -5.99 -9.09
C LEU A 126 -5.99 -5.85 -8.79
N PRO A 127 -5.35 -6.85 -8.16
CA PRO A 127 -3.90 -6.89 -8.09
C PRO A 127 -3.33 -7.42 -9.42
N ALA A 128 -2.33 -6.75 -9.98
CA ALA A 128 -1.67 -7.18 -11.20
C ALA A 128 -0.91 -8.52 -11.07
N THR A 129 -0.82 -9.06 -9.86
CA THR A 129 -0.23 -10.39 -9.58
C THR A 129 -1.09 -11.56 -10.00
N LEU A 130 -2.39 -11.34 -10.29
CA LEU A 130 -3.27 -12.37 -10.86
C LEU A 130 -2.69 -12.91 -12.17
N ASP A 131 -3.03 -14.14 -12.51
CA ASP A 131 -2.70 -14.67 -13.83
C ASP A 131 -3.41 -13.88 -14.95
N GLU A 132 -2.89 -14.02 -16.18
CA GLU A 132 -3.33 -13.19 -17.29
C GLU A 132 -4.80 -13.46 -17.66
N GLY A 133 -5.23 -14.73 -17.66
CA GLY A 133 -6.60 -15.11 -18.01
C GLY A 133 -7.61 -14.63 -16.96
N GLU A 134 -7.27 -14.75 -15.67
CA GLU A 134 -8.12 -14.24 -14.60
C GLU A 134 -8.23 -12.72 -14.65
N LEU A 135 -7.11 -12.02 -14.89
CA LEU A 135 -7.08 -10.57 -15.02
C LEU A 135 -7.97 -10.11 -16.20
N GLU A 136 -7.85 -10.76 -17.36
CA GLU A 136 -8.65 -10.46 -18.54
C GLU A 136 -10.14 -10.66 -18.30
N GLN A 137 -10.53 -11.79 -17.72
CA GLN A 137 -11.92 -12.10 -17.42
C GLN A 137 -12.53 -11.07 -16.44
N ARG A 138 -11.81 -10.69 -15.42
CA ARG A 138 -12.30 -9.71 -14.43
C ARG A 138 -12.40 -8.32 -15.01
N ILE A 139 -11.43 -7.88 -15.82
CA ILE A 139 -11.48 -6.59 -16.50
C ILE A 139 -12.63 -6.54 -17.49
N GLN A 140 -12.84 -7.60 -18.29
CA GLN A 140 -13.91 -7.67 -19.28
C GLN A 140 -15.30 -7.48 -18.64
N ASN A 141 -15.51 -8.05 -17.48
CA ASN A 141 -16.80 -8.04 -16.77
C ASN A 141 -16.99 -6.84 -15.83
N SER A 142 -16.10 -5.85 -15.89
CA SER A 142 -16.13 -4.69 -14.98
C SER A 142 -16.40 -3.39 -15.73
N ALA A 143 -17.25 -2.53 -15.15
CA ALA A 143 -17.53 -1.21 -15.68
C ALA A 143 -16.32 -0.29 -15.54
N ALA A 144 -15.74 -0.23 -14.35
CA ALA A 144 -14.52 0.50 -14.03
C ALA A 144 -13.53 -0.40 -13.29
N VAL A 145 -12.25 -0.23 -13.58
CA VAL A 145 -11.20 -1.09 -13.01
C VAL A 145 -10.04 -0.23 -12.53
N ALA A 146 -9.54 -0.54 -11.35
CA ALA A 146 -8.25 -0.07 -10.87
C ALA A 146 -7.31 -1.27 -10.67
N VAL A 147 -6.20 -1.29 -11.40
CA VAL A 147 -5.19 -2.35 -11.28
C VAL A 147 -4.06 -1.86 -10.40
N MET A 148 -3.84 -2.54 -9.29
CA MET A 148 -2.80 -2.23 -8.31
C MET A 148 -1.62 -3.19 -8.39
N LYS A 149 -0.49 -2.83 -7.78
CA LYS A 149 0.74 -3.65 -7.75
C LYS A 149 1.26 -3.96 -9.15
N VAL A 150 1.17 -2.98 -10.03
CA VAL A 150 1.53 -3.12 -11.45
C VAL A 150 3.02 -3.45 -11.60
N GLY A 151 3.95 -2.63 -11.12
CA GLY A 151 5.39 -2.88 -11.11
C GLY A 151 5.89 -3.70 -12.30
N ARG A 152 6.54 -4.83 -12.03
CA ARG A 152 7.04 -5.76 -13.06
C ARG A 152 5.95 -6.41 -13.93
N HIS A 153 4.69 -6.24 -13.60
CA HIS A 153 3.54 -6.80 -14.33
C HIS A 153 2.97 -5.84 -15.37
N ALA A 154 3.56 -4.66 -15.56
CA ALA A 154 3.04 -3.60 -16.43
C ALA A 154 2.80 -4.08 -17.88
N ALA A 155 3.74 -4.79 -18.45
CA ALA A 155 3.61 -5.33 -19.82
C ALA A 155 2.42 -6.29 -19.96
N LYS A 156 2.21 -7.16 -18.96
CA LYS A 156 1.05 -8.07 -18.92
C LYS A 156 -0.27 -7.30 -18.84
N VAL A 157 -0.37 -6.34 -17.92
CA VAL A 157 -1.59 -5.52 -17.75
C VAL A 157 -1.90 -4.75 -19.02
N ARG A 158 -0.90 -4.13 -19.63
CA ARG A 158 -1.03 -3.42 -20.91
C ARG A 158 -1.56 -4.32 -22.01
N ALA A 159 -0.96 -5.48 -22.21
CA ALA A 159 -1.38 -6.44 -23.25
C ALA A 159 -2.85 -6.89 -23.07
N VAL A 160 -3.29 -7.11 -21.82
CA VAL A 160 -4.69 -7.45 -21.54
C VAL A 160 -5.62 -6.27 -21.88
N LEU A 161 -5.28 -5.05 -21.52
CA LEU A 161 -6.10 -3.87 -21.82
C LEU A 161 -6.18 -3.57 -23.31
N GLU A 162 -5.08 -3.78 -24.05
CA GLU A 162 -5.05 -3.65 -25.53
C GLU A 162 -5.98 -4.68 -26.20
N ARG A 163 -5.91 -5.95 -25.79
CA ARG A 163 -6.81 -6.99 -26.32
C ARG A 163 -8.29 -6.71 -26.06
N LEU A 164 -8.59 -6.12 -24.93
CA LEU A 164 -9.96 -5.75 -24.54
C LEU A 164 -10.41 -4.41 -25.11
N GLY A 165 -9.56 -3.71 -25.88
CA GLY A 165 -9.86 -2.39 -26.46
C GLY A 165 -10.05 -1.30 -25.40
N ARG A 166 -9.39 -1.44 -24.23
CA ARG A 166 -9.54 -0.51 -23.10
C ARG A 166 -8.29 0.34 -22.85
N ALA A 167 -7.23 0.16 -23.63
CA ALA A 167 -5.97 0.87 -23.45
C ALA A 167 -6.11 2.39 -23.64
N ASP A 168 -6.93 2.84 -24.61
CA ASP A 168 -7.11 4.26 -24.93
C ASP A 168 -7.80 5.07 -23.82
N THR A 169 -8.48 4.39 -22.90
CA THR A 169 -9.17 5.02 -21.77
C THR A 169 -8.44 4.80 -20.44
N ALA A 170 -7.31 4.12 -20.47
CA ALA A 170 -6.55 3.76 -19.28
C ALA A 170 -5.42 4.75 -19.00
N TRP A 171 -5.19 5.00 -17.72
CA TRP A 171 -4.09 5.81 -17.23
C TRP A 171 -3.08 4.94 -16.49
N TYR A 172 -1.80 5.19 -16.72
CA TYR A 172 -0.71 4.71 -15.90
C TYR A 172 -0.28 5.81 -14.94
N VAL A 173 -0.23 5.49 -13.66
CA VAL A 173 0.20 6.42 -12.62
C VAL A 173 1.24 5.75 -11.72
N GLU A 174 2.36 6.43 -11.51
CA GLU A 174 3.46 6.01 -10.67
C GLU A 174 3.86 7.15 -9.75
N HIS A 175 4.20 6.85 -8.50
CA HIS A 175 4.61 7.82 -7.48
C HIS A 175 3.63 8.99 -7.29
N ALA A 176 2.32 8.71 -7.36
CA ALA A 176 1.29 9.74 -7.19
C ALA A 176 1.54 10.60 -5.94
N THR A 177 1.44 11.92 -6.10
CA THR A 177 1.67 12.93 -5.06
C THR A 177 3.14 13.09 -4.58
N MET A 178 4.09 12.45 -5.26
CA MET A 178 5.52 12.59 -4.97
C MET A 178 6.21 13.49 -6.03
N ASP A 179 7.40 14.00 -5.73
CA ASP A 179 8.16 14.86 -6.64
C ASP A 179 8.49 14.21 -8.00
N ASN A 180 8.56 12.87 -8.02
CA ASN A 180 8.79 12.07 -9.21
C ASN A 180 7.50 11.44 -9.76
N GLU A 181 6.35 12.06 -9.50
CA GLU A 181 5.06 11.62 -10.02
C GLU A 181 5.09 11.48 -11.55
N LYS A 182 4.54 10.38 -12.03
CA LYS A 182 4.40 10.11 -13.45
C LYS A 182 2.95 9.74 -13.75
N VAL A 183 2.32 10.50 -14.61
CA VAL A 183 0.94 10.27 -15.08
C VAL A 183 0.95 10.27 -16.59
N LEU A 184 0.57 9.17 -17.20
CA LEU A 184 0.55 8.99 -18.65
C LEU A 184 -0.74 8.29 -19.09
N PRO A 185 -1.32 8.64 -20.25
CA PRO A 185 -2.20 7.71 -20.96
C PRO A 185 -1.47 6.38 -21.18
N LEU A 186 -2.15 5.25 -21.00
CA LEU A 186 -1.49 3.94 -21.13
C LEU A 186 -0.89 3.72 -22.54
N ALA A 187 -1.44 4.37 -23.55
CA ALA A 187 -0.90 4.32 -24.91
C ALA A 187 0.52 4.90 -25.04
N GLU A 188 0.91 5.78 -24.12
CA GLU A 188 2.23 6.44 -24.10
C GLU A 188 3.25 5.77 -23.16
N PHE A 189 2.81 4.73 -22.44
CA PHE A 189 3.63 4.00 -21.47
C PHE A 189 4.54 2.93 -22.12
#